data_8b9f1b3d911371b1358e69bd7ac35d6e
#
_entry.id   8b9f1b3d911371b1358e69bd7ac35d6e
#
_cell.length_a   1.000
_cell.length_b   1.000
_cell.length_c   1.000
_cell.angle_alpha   90.00
_cell.angle_beta   90.00
_cell.angle_gamma   90.00
#
_symmetry.space_group_name_H-M   'P 1'
#
loop_
_entity.id
_entity.type
_entity.pdbx_description
1 polymer ?
#
loop_
_entity_poly.entity_id
_entity_poly.type
_entity_poly.pdbx_seq_one_letter_code
_entity_poly.pdbx_strand_id
1 'polypeptide(L)'
;MRPPASAPAASRPPAVGLSLVTVVVLALLAVPRVILHDLDLVHEGTFVNLLLVFVPLAIWIVVTLRARVERPFTTLLAVGGLYGVLLAGTHQVLWAVGLDDAAPRLGGNLADLSPGVQDVIFRVAGTISSLGTGLLVGAVTGVVALGLTAMLRRADRV
;
A
#
# COMPACT_ATOMS: atom_id res chain seq x y z
N MET A 1 -13.52 23.34 -50.58
CA MET A 1 -13.83 23.42 -49.16
C MET A 1 -13.07 22.29 -48.44
N ARG A 2 -12.05 22.59 -47.63
CA ARG A 2 -11.34 21.58 -46.79
C ARG A 2 -12.13 21.35 -45.49
N PRO A 3 -12.40 20.11 -45.09
CA PRO A 3 -13.00 19.88 -43.78
C PRO A 3 -12.06 20.38 -42.67
N PRO A 4 -12.59 20.88 -41.55
CA PRO A 4 -11.77 21.33 -40.44
C PRO A 4 -10.99 20.16 -39.86
N ALA A 5 -9.69 20.38 -39.59
CA ALA A 5 -8.84 19.40 -38.93
C ALA A 5 -9.43 19.03 -37.55
N SER A 6 -9.62 17.72 -37.32
CA SER A 6 -10.07 17.21 -36.06
C SER A 6 -9.13 17.65 -34.93
N ALA A 7 -9.66 18.35 -33.94
CA ALA A 7 -8.90 18.71 -32.76
C ALA A 7 -8.37 17.43 -32.05
N PRO A 8 -7.13 17.43 -31.53
CA PRO A 8 -6.59 16.28 -30.81
C PRO A 8 -7.48 15.97 -29.60
N ALA A 9 -7.85 14.70 -29.48
CA ALA A 9 -8.66 14.24 -28.35
C ALA A 9 -7.92 14.57 -27.05
N ALA A 10 -8.50 15.43 -26.21
CA ALA A 10 -7.98 15.73 -24.90
C ALA A 10 -7.92 14.43 -24.09
N SER A 11 -6.73 14.03 -23.67
CA SER A 11 -6.53 12.86 -22.83
C SER A 11 -7.32 13.05 -21.55
N ARG A 12 -8.26 12.14 -21.25
CA ARG A 12 -9.00 12.16 -19.98
C ARG A 12 -8.01 12.10 -18.82
N PRO A 13 -8.16 12.96 -17.80
CA PRO A 13 -7.31 12.86 -16.62
C PRO A 13 -7.46 11.46 -16.01
N PRO A 14 -6.37 10.89 -15.45
CA PRO A 14 -6.41 9.56 -14.85
C PRO A 14 -7.44 9.52 -13.71
N ALA A 15 -8.25 8.45 -13.65
CA ALA A 15 -9.35 8.31 -12.68
C ALA A 15 -8.87 8.43 -11.21
N VAL A 16 -7.60 8.17 -10.97
CA VAL A 16 -6.94 8.22 -9.65
C VAL A 16 -6.23 9.57 -9.40
N GLY A 17 -6.21 10.49 -10.37
CA GLY A 17 -5.57 11.82 -10.25
C GLY A 17 -4.04 11.80 -10.27
N LEU A 18 -3.39 10.65 -10.14
CA LEU A 18 -1.95 10.43 -10.32
C LEU A 18 -1.70 9.47 -11.50
N SER A 19 -0.53 9.57 -12.12
CA SER A 19 -0.14 8.60 -13.15
C SER A 19 0.01 7.20 -12.53
N LEU A 20 -0.23 6.15 -13.32
CA LEU A 20 -0.04 4.77 -12.87
C LEU A 20 1.39 4.55 -12.35
N VAL A 21 2.39 5.11 -13.03
CA VAL A 21 3.80 5.03 -12.60
C VAL A 21 3.98 5.63 -11.22
N THR A 22 3.39 6.80 -10.94
CA THR A 22 3.45 7.43 -9.62
C THR A 22 2.81 6.55 -8.55
N VAL A 23 1.64 5.97 -8.82
CA VAL A 23 0.95 5.05 -7.88
C VAL A 23 1.82 3.84 -7.57
N VAL A 24 2.43 3.23 -8.59
CA VAL A 24 3.35 2.08 -8.42
C VAL A 24 4.59 2.47 -7.59
N VAL A 25 5.23 3.60 -7.91
CA VAL A 25 6.41 4.07 -7.16
C VAL A 25 6.07 4.35 -5.70
N LEU A 26 4.94 4.99 -5.43
CA LEU A 26 4.50 5.25 -4.06
C LEU A 26 4.25 3.94 -3.28
N ALA A 27 3.57 2.97 -3.89
CA ALA A 27 3.33 1.67 -3.25
C ALA A 27 4.65 0.92 -2.98
N LEU A 28 5.60 0.94 -3.93
CA LEU A 28 6.92 0.32 -3.78
C LEU A 28 7.76 0.94 -2.66
N LEU A 29 7.59 2.22 -2.35
CA LEU A 29 8.32 2.88 -1.26
C LEU A 29 8.08 2.23 0.11
N ALA A 30 6.96 1.59 0.33
CA ALA A 30 6.64 0.93 1.60
C ALA A 30 7.11 -0.55 1.66
N VAL A 31 7.50 -1.14 0.52
CA VAL A 31 7.91 -2.55 0.44
C VAL A 31 9.21 -2.86 1.20
N PRO A 32 10.25 -1.99 1.23
CA PRO A 32 11.49 -2.29 1.96
C PRO A 32 11.28 -2.66 3.43
N ARG A 33 10.31 -2.03 4.11
CA ARG A 33 9.98 -2.37 5.51
C ARG A 33 9.58 -3.83 5.64
N VAL A 34 8.78 -4.32 4.70
CA VAL A 34 8.25 -5.69 4.73
C VAL A 34 9.39 -6.69 4.56
N ILE A 35 10.21 -6.48 3.53
CA ILE A 35 11.36 -7.37 3.24
C ILE A 35 12.30 -7.43 4.45
N LEU A 36 12.65 -6.28 5.02
CA LEU A 36 13.58 -6.22 6.15
C LEU A 36 12.98 -6.85 7.43
N HIS A 37 11.67 -6.74 7.62
CA HIS A 37 10.97 -7.35 8.74
C HIS A 37 10.88 -8.87 8.59
N ASP A 38 10.49 -9.36 7.42
CA ASP A 38 10.33 -10.79 7.14
C ASP A 38 11.68 -11.54 7.17
N LEU A 39 12.78 -10.83 6.85
CA LEU A 39 14.15 -11.35 6.98
C LEU A 39 14.75 -11.19 8.38
N ASP A 40 13.95 -10.76 9.37
CA ASP A 40 14.36 -10.51 10.76
C ASP A 40 15.53 -9.51 10.91
N LEU A 41 15.70 -8.61 9.92
CA LEU A 41 16.74 -7.57 9.92
C LEU A 41 16.30 -6.30 10.63
N VAL A 42 14.98 -6.06 10.74
CA VAL A 42 14.39 -4.91 11.42
C VAL A 42 13.24 -5.35 12.31
N HIS A 43 13.40 -5.12 13.62
CA HIS A 43 12.40 -5.51 14.61
C HIS A 43 11.39 -4.38 14.88
N GLU A 44 10.18 -4.77 15.27
CA GLU A 44 9.14 -3.84 15.72
C GLU A 44 9.62 -3.00 16.91
N GLY A 45 9.12 -1.75 16.99
CA GLY A 45 9.49 -0.81 18.04
C GLY A 45 10.83 -0.12 17.88
N THR A 46 11.66 -0.50 16.90
CA THR A 46 12.93 0.20 16.62
C THR A 46 12.70 1.51 15.86
N PHE A 47 13.60 2.47 16.03
CA PHE A 47 13.56 3.75 15.31
C PHE A 47 13.60 3.55 13.78
N VAL A 48 14.40 2.59 13.30
CA VAL A 48 14.47 2.24 11.88
C VAL A 48 13.12 1.75 11.36
N ASN A 49 12.45 0.87 12.12
CA ASN A 49 11.11 0.40 11.74
C ASN A 49 10.10 1.56 11.68
N LEU A 50 10.14 2.49 12.64
CA LEU A 50 9.27 3.67 12.62
C LEU A 50 9.51 4.52 11.37
N LEU A 51 10.77 4.77 10.99
CA LEU A 51 11.08 5.49 9.75
C LEU A 51 10.56 4.77 8.51
N LEU A 52 10.77 3.46 8.41
CA LEU A 52 10.32 2.66 7.28
C LEU A 52 8.78 2.59 7.15
N VAL A 53 8.06 2.79 8.25
CA VAL A 53 6.59 2.89 8.24
C VAL A 53 6.16 4.31 7.87
N PHE A 54 6.60 5.32 8.62
CA PHE A 54 6.00 6.65 8.55
C PHE A 54 6.53 7.51 7.40
N VAL A 55 7.78 7.33 6.96
CA VAL A 55 8.34 8.11 5.85
C VAL A 55 7.61 7.85 4.54
N PRO A 56 7.38 6.60 4.10
CA PRO A 56 6.57 6.34 2.92
C PRO A 56 5.16 6.95 2.99
N LEU A 57 4.48 6.83 4.14
CA LEU A 57 3.13 7.37 4.32
C LEU A 57 3.11 8.90 4.24
N ALA A 58 4.10 9.56 4.83
CA ALA A 58 4.27 11.02 4.72
C ALA A 58 4.50 11.42 3.25
N ILE A 59 5.34 10.70 2.52
CA ILE A 59 5.58 10.94 1.09
C ILE A 59 4.29 10.77 0.28
N TRP A 60 3.48 9.73 0.55
CA TRP A 60 2.19 9.52 -0.11
C TRP A 60 1.28 10.74 0.04
N ILE A 61 1.14 11.24 1.28
CA ILE A 61 0.34 12.42 1.58
C ILE A 61 0.90 13.65 0.87
N VAL A 62 2.20 13.93 1.01
CA VAL A 62 2.84 15.11 0.42
C VAL A 62 2.72 15.14 -1.10
N VAL A 63 2.97 14.01 -1.77
CA VAL A 63 2.85 13.90 -3.24
C VAL A 63 1.42 14.15 -3.67
N THR A 64 0.44 13.56 -3.00
CA THR A 64 -1.00 13.75 -3.29
C THR A 64 -1.43 15.20 -3.11
N LEU A 65 -0.98 15.87 -2.06
CA LEU A 65 -1.27 17.29 -1.80
C LEU A 65 -0.61 18.20 -2.84
N ARG A 66 0.67 17.97 -3.17
CA ARG A 66 1.41 18.76 -4.17
C ARG A 66 0.85 18.60 -5.59
N ALA A 67 0.41 17.42 -5.93
CA ALA A 67 -0.26 17.15 -7.19
C ALA A 67 -1.69 17.73 -7.26
N ARG A 68 -2.20 18.32 -6.17
CA ARG A 68 -3.55 18.90 -6.05
C ARG A 68 -4.64 17.94 -6.55
N VAL A 69 -4.53 16.68 -6.18
CA VAL A 69 -5.45 15.62 -6.63
C VAL A 69 -6.87 15.95 -6.16
N GLU A 70 -7.84 15.82 -7.07
CA GLU A 70 -9.25 16.14 -6.77
C GLU A 70 -9.87 15.19 -5.72
N ARG A 71 -9.45 13.92 -5.75
CA ARG A 71 -9.97 12.84 -4.90
C ARG A 71 -8.86 12.18 -4.08
N PRO A 72 -8.27 12.88 -3.10
CA PRO A 72 -7.10 12.39 -2.38
C PRO A 72 -7.35 11.07 -1.64
N PHE A 73 -8.55 10.87 -1.08
CA PHE A 73 -8.92 9.62 -0.42
C PHE A 73 -8.88 8.42 -1.38
N THR A 74 -9.56 8.51 -2.52
CA THR A 74 -9.60 7.42 -3.51
C THR A 74 -8.22 7.11 -4.07
N THR A 75 -7.41 8.16 -4.29
CA THR A 75 -6.04 8.03 -4.77
C THR A 75 -5.18 7.25 -3.78
N LEU A 76 -5.19 7.63 -2.50
CA LEU A 76 -4.38 6.95 -1.48
C LEU A 76 -4.94 5.56 -1.12
N LEU A 77 -6.24 5.36 -1.23
CA LEU A 77 -6.82 4.03 -1.13
C LEU A 77 -6.32 3.10 -2.26
N ALA A 78 -6.18 3.62 -3.49
CA ALA A 78 -5.61 2.85 -4.59
C ALA A 78 -4.12 2.55 -4.40
N VAL A 79 -3.33 3.52 -3.90
CA VAL A 79 -1.92 3.31 -3.53
C VAL A 79 -1.81 2.25 -2.44
N GLY A 80 -2.61 2.35 -1.38
CA GLY A 80 -2.66 1.38 -0.29
C GLY A 80 -3.11 -0.01 -0.75
N GLY A 81 -4.13 -0.10 -1.63
CA GLY A 81 -4.57 -1.36 -2.21
C GLY A 81 -3.46 -2.05 -3.00
N LEU A 82 -2.74 -1.29 -3.86
CA LEU A 82 -1.59 -1.81 -4.58
C LEU A 82 -0.45 -2.23 -3.62
N TYR A 83 -0.17 -1.44 -2.59
CA TYR A 83 0.77 -1.82 -1.54
C TYR A 83 0.35 -3.13 -0.85
N GLY A 84 -0.94 -3.33 -0.54
CA GLY A 84 -1.44 -4.58 0.01
C GLY A 84 -1.19 -5.79 -0.89
N VAL A 85 -1.32 -5.64 -2.21
CA VAL A 85 -0.99 -6.68 -3.19
C VAL A 85 0.52 -6.97 -3.19
N LEU A 86 1.36 -5.92 -3.18
CA LEU A 86 2.82 -6.08 -3.10
C LEU A 86 3.24 -6.73 -1.78
N LEU A 87 2.63 -6.34 -0.67
CA LEU A 87 2.83 -6.92 0.66
C LEU A 87 2.51 -8.42 0.66
N ALA A 88 1.33 -8.79 0.14
CA ALA A 88 0.94 -10.19 0.01
C ALA A 88 1.93 -10.99 -0.86
N GLY A 89 2.32 -10.44 -2.02
CA GLY A 89 3.31 -11.06 -2.90
C GLY A 89 4.67 -11.25 -2.23
N THR A 90 5.15 -10.24 -1.49
CA THR A 90 6.42 -10.32 -0.75
C THR A 90 6.36 -11.41 0.30
N HIS A 91 5.32 -11.47 1.13
CA HIS A 91 5.15 -12.55 2.11
C HIS A 91 5.12 -13.93 1.47
N GLN A 92 4.42 -14.10 0.33
CA GLN A 92 4.38 -15.39 -0.36
C GLN A 92 5.75 -15.83 -0.89
N VAL A 93 6.55 -14.89 -1.40
CA VAL A 93 7.90 -15.18 -1.91
C VAL A 93 8.87 -15.49 -0.78
N LEU A 94 8.82 -14.70 0.30
CA LEU A 94 9.75 -14.83 1.43
C LEU A 94 9.36 -15.96 2.40
N TRP A 95 8.14 -16.49 2.30
CA TRP A 95 7.66 -17.57 3.16
C TRP A 95 8.63 -18.74 3.24
N ALA A 96 9.13 -19.18 2.09
CA ALA A 96 10.08 -20.31 2.03
C ALA A 96 11.47 -19.97 2.57
N VAL A 97 11.87 -18.68 2.59
CA VAL A 97 13.20 -18.23 3.02
C VAL A 97 13.23 -17.98 4.53
N GLY A 98 12.13 -17.48 5.12
CA GLY A 98 12.09 -17.06 6.52
C GLY A 98 11.70 -18.14 7.52
N LEU A 99 11.28 -19.35 7.08
CA LEU A 99 10.61 -20.31 7.94
C LEU A 99 11.23 -21.73 7.90
N ASP A 100 12.46 -21.89 7.44
CA ASP A 100 13.08 -23.21 7.20
C ASP A 100 13.10 -24.13 8.44
N ASP A 101 13.22 -23.59 9.67
CA ASP A 101 13.24 -24.42 10.89
C ASP A 101 12.13 -24.10 11.91
N ALA A 102 11.34 -23.06 11.67
CA ALA A 102 10.36 -22.53 12.63
C ALA A 102 8.99 -22.24 11.99
N ALA A 103 8.55 -23.05 11.04
CA ALA A 103 7.22 -22.89 10.44
C ALA A 103 6.16 -22.80 11.55
N PRO A 104 5.33 -21.73 11.58
CA PRO A 104 4.30 -21.59 12.59
C PRO A 104 3.34 -22.78 12.52
N ARG A 105 2.88 -23.24 13.68
CA ARG A 105 1.91 -24.32 13.79
C ARG A 105 0.60 -23.79 14.35
N LEU A 106 -0.49 -24.26 13.78
CA LEU A 106 -1.82 -23.99 14.33
C LEU A 106 -1.98 -24.72 15.66
N GLY A 107 -2.65 -24.06 16.60
CA GLY A 107 -2.96 -24.64 17.91
C GLY A 107 -4.42 -25.05 18.05
N GLY A 108 -4.80 -25.57 19.24
CA GLY A 108 -6.16 -25.96 19.56
C GLY A 108 -6.70 -27.05 18.62
N ASN A 109 -7.92 -26.88 18.16
CA ASN A 109 -8.62 -27.85 17.30
C ASN A 109 -8.02 -27.99 15.90
N LEU A 110 -7.05 -27.17 15.54
CA LEU A 110 -6.39 -27.17 14.24
C LEU A 110 -4.98 -27.76 14.28
N ALA A 111 -4.49 -28.16 15.47
CA ALA A 111 -3.14 -28.67 15.65
C ALA A 111 -2.88 -29.98 14.91
N ASP A 112 -3.91 -30.81 14.78
CA ASP A 112 -3.84 -32.14 14.15
C ASP A 112 -3.98 -32.13 12.63
N LEU A 113 -4.15 -30.95 12.02
CA LEU A 113 -4.17 -30.82 10.56
C LEU A 113 -2.81 -31.16 9.94
N SER A 114 -2.83 -31.76 8.76
CA SER A 114 -1.60 -32.07 8.04
C SER A 114 -0.78 -30.80 7.77
N PRO A 115 0.56 -30.86 7.74
CA PRO A 115 1.41 -29.70 7.53
C PRO A 115 1.05 -28.88 6.26
N GLY A 116 0.73 -29.56 5.17
CA GLY A 116 0.31 -28.89 3.93
C GLY A 116 -1.00 -28.11 4.06
N VAL A 117 -1.96 -28.59 4.86
CA VAL A 117 -3.20 -27.85 5.14
C VAL A 117 -2.92 -26.62 6.01
N GLN A 118 -2.07 -26.77 7.03
CA GLN A 118 -1.67 -25.66 7.88
C GLN A 118 -0.95 -24.58 7.06
N ASP A 119 -0.03 -24.96 6.15
CA ASP A 119 0.66 -24.03 5.25
C ASP A 119 -0.32 -23.23 4.37
N VAL A 120 -1.31 -23.89 3.78
CA VAL A 120 -2.35 -23.20 2.98
C VAL A 120 -3.13 -22.21 3.84
N ILE A 121 -3.49 -22.56 5.07
CA ILE A 121 -4.22 -21.68 5.98
C ILE A 121 -3.39 -20.43 6.28
N PHE A 122 -2.10 -20.57 6.63
CA PHE A 122 -1.22 -19.43 6.90
C PHE A 122 -1.06 -18.53 5.69
N ARG A 123 -0.85 -19.10 4.50
CA ARG A 123 -0.70 -18.33 3.25
C ARG A 123 -1.96 -17.55 2.90
N VAL A 124 -3.13 -18.17 3.02
CA VAL A 124 -4.42 -17.50 2.77
C VAL A 124 -4.66 -16.40 3.80
N ALA A 125 -4.48 -16.71 5.09
CA ALA A 125 -4.65 -15.72 6.15
C ALA A 125 -3.68 -14.53 5.99
N GLY A 126 -2.40 -14.79 5.69
CA GLY A 126 -1.39 -13.78 5.42
C GLY A 126 -1.75 -12.90 4.21
N THR A 127 -2.26 -13.50 3.14
CA THR A 127 -2.72 -12.76 1.96
C THR A 127 -3.88 -11.82 2.30
N ILE A 128 -4.90 -12.32 3.00
CA ILE A 128 -6.06 -11.52 3.41
C ILE A 128 -5.63 -10.38 4.35
N SER A 129 -4.78 -10.69 5.33
CA SER A 129 -4.24 -9.71 6.27
C SER A 129 -3.43 -8.62 5.54
N SER A 130 -2.59 -9.00 4.58
CA SER A 130 -1.79 -8.06 3.79
C SER A 130 -2.65 -7.10 2.98
N LEU A 131 -3.68 -7.61 2.30
CA LEU A 131 -4.64 -6.80 1.55
C LEU A 131 -5.41 -5.86 2.49
N GLY A 132 -5.88 -6.37 3.62
CA GLY A 132 -6.55 -5.59 4.66
C GLY A 132 -5.65 -4.46 5.21
N THR A 133 -4.39 -4.77 5.51
CA THR A 133 -3.40 -3.78 5.98
C THR A 133 -3.17 -2.69 4.94
N GLY A 134 -2.96 -3.06 3.67
CA GLY A 134 -2.75 -2.08 2.61
C GLY A 134 -3.96 -1.15 2.43
N LEU A 135 -5.17 -1.68 2.42
CA LEU A 135 -6.40 -0.89 2.34
C LEU A 135 -6.59 0.02 3.55
N LEU A 136 -6.32 -0.48 4.76
CA LEU A 136 -6.41 0.30 5.99
C LEU A 136 -5.43 1.48 5.98
N VAL A 137 -4.17 1.23 5.63
CA VAL A 137 -3.13 2.26 5.54
C VAL A 137 -3.50 3.29 4.48
N GLY A 138 -3.98 2.85 3.31
CA GLY A 138 -4.47 3.73 2.25
C GLY A 138 -5.66 4.58 2.71
N ALA A 139 -6.60 4.00 3.45
CA ALA A 139 -7.76 4.72 3.98
C ALA A 139 -7.35 5.76 5.02
N VAL A 140 -6.49 5.41 5.98
CA VAL A 140 -5.99 6.33 7.02
C VAL A 140 -5.25 7.51 6.40
N THR A 141 -4.28 7.24 5.52
CA THR A 141 -3.54 8.31 4.83
C THR A 141 -4.45 9.14 3.92
N GLY A 142 -5.44 8.51 3.31
CA GLY A 142 -6.46 9.17 2.49
C GLY A 142 -7.33 10.14 3.29
N VAL A 143 -7.76 9.76 4.49
CA VAL A 143 -8.50 10.64 5.41
C VAL A 143 -7.64 11.82 5.84
N VAL A 144 -6.38 11.58 6.20
CA VAL A 144 -5.44 12.65 6.58
C VAL A 144 -5.24 13.62 5.42
N ALA A 145 -4.98 13.13 4.20
CA ALA A 145 -4.80 13.97 3.03
C ALA A 145 -6.07 14.77 2.69
N LEU A 146 -7.24 14.19 2.84
CA LEU A 146 -8.53 14.87 2.64
C LEU A 146 -8.69 16.03 3.62
N GLY A 147 -8.41 15.80 4.92
CA GLY A 147 -8.46 16.81 5.97
C GLY A 147 -7.50 17.97 5.70
N LEU A 148 -6.23 17.64 5.37
CA LEU A 148 -5.22 18.66 5.04
C LEU A 148 -5.61 19.47 3.79
N THR A 149 -6.14 18.82 2.75
CA THR A 149 -6.64 19.52 1.55
C THR A 149 -7.75 20.52 1.91
N ALA A 150 -8.69 20.12 2.78
CA ALA A 150 -9.76 20.99 3.22
C ALA A 150 -9.26 22.21 4.01
N MET A 151 -8.25 22.02 4.87
CA MET A 151 -7.61 23.08 5.65
C MET A 151 -6.88 24.08 4.73
N LEU A 152 -6.07 23.59 3.79
CA LEU A 152 -5.35 24.44 2.85
C LEU A 152 -6.30 25.29 2.00
N ARG A 153 -7.38 24.71 1.47
CA ARG A 153 -8.39 25.44 0.69
C ARG A 153 -9.13 26.52 1.51
N ARG A 154 -9.22 26.38 2.83
CA ARG A 154 -9.79 27.41 3.70
C ARG A 154 -8.81 28.56 3.91
N ALA A 155 -7.52 28.25 4.10
CA ALA A 155 -6.49 29.27 4.27
C ALA A 155 -6.33 30.16 3.02
N ASP A 156 -6.49 29.59 1.82
CA ASP A 156 -6.39 30.35 0.55
C ASP A 156 -7.61 31.30 0.33
N ARG A 157 -8.65 31.24 1.16
CA ARG A 157 -9.85 32.07 1.04
C ARG A 157 -9.90 33.26 2.02
N VAL A 158 -8.94 33.34 2.93
CA VAL A 158 -8.78 34.41 3.94
C VAL A 158 -7.71 35.39 3.48
#